data_9e3cf3207d544a0e7fee4c485002b8de
#
_entry.id   9e3cf3207d544a0e7fee4c485002b8de
#
_cell.length_a   1.000
_cell.length_b   1.000
_cell.length_c   1.000
_cell.angle_alpha   90.00
_cell.angle_beta   90.00
_cell.angle_gamma   90.00
#
_symmetry.space_group_name_H-M   'P 1'
#
loop_
_entity.id
_entity.type
_entity.pdbx_description
1 polymer ?
#
loop_
_entity_poly.entity_id
_entity_poly.type
_entity_poly.pdbx_seq_one_letter_code
_entity_poly.pdbx_strand_id
1 'polypeptide(L)'
;EEMEANITLDSPIPYSLDDMIQYLTELDQERVPGARGEKNGPYHGQFTRFIQRLETKRKDKRLNFMFSNAGRLLTYECMSKLCCKLMMPAKDGYSGVKIIDFSEVPSDILPLIVSLIARVVFSVQQWSQNNERHPIAIFCDEAHLYIPAHTEKSIDDASLVTFERISKEGRKYGVGLVVISQRPSEVN
;
A
#
# COMPACT_ATOMS: atom_id res chain seq x y z
N GLU A 1 -19.02 -21.80 -6.68
CA GLU A 1 -20.46 -21.63 -6.35
C GLU A 1 -20.72 -21.34 -4.87
N GLU A 2 -20.14 -22.08 -3.89
CA GLU A 2 -20.34 -21.75 -2.45
C GLU A 2 -19.64 -20.46 -2.00
N MET A 3 -18.51 -20.07 -2.63
CA MET A 3 -17.83 -18.81 -2.33
C MET A 3 -18.55 -17.58 -2.89
N GLU A 4 -19.26 -17.69 -4.00
CA GLU A 4 -19.98 -16.57 -4.63
C GLU A 4 -21.18 -16.11 -3.81
N ALA A 5 -21.83 -17.03 -3.09
CA ALA A 5 -23.03 -16.74 -2.30
C ALA A 5 -22.80 -15.83 -1.07
N ASN A 6 -21.54 -15.65 -0.64
CA ASN A 6 -21.17 -14.90 0.56
C ASN A 6 -20.37 -13.63 0.28
N ILE A 7 -20.22 -13.22 -0.99
CA ILE A 7 -19.50 -12.01 -1.36
C ILE A 7 -20.37 -10.79 -1.08
N THR A 8 -19.89 -9.87 -0.28
CA THR A 8 -20.48 -8.55 -0.02
C THR A 8 -19.67 -7.46 -0.71
N LEU A 9 -20.19 -6.23 -0.77
CA LEU A 9 -19.46 -5.08 -1.33
C LEU A 9 -18.13 -4.80 -0.61
N ASP A 10 -18.01 -5.20 0.65
CA ASP A 10 -16.80 -5.02 1.48
C ASP A 10 -15.89 -6.25 1.48
N SER A 11 -16.26 -7.31 0.77
CA SER A 11 -15.44 -8.52 0.70
C SER A 11 -14.16 -8.26 -0.10
N PRO A 12 -12.97 -8.62 0.41
CA PRO A 12 -11.72 -8.49 -0.33
C PRO A 12 -11.71 -9.49 -1.48
N ILE A 13 -11.87 -9.01 -2.71
CA ILE A 13 -11.81 -9.84 -3.92
C ILE A 13 -10.41 -9.67 -4.52
N PRO A 14 -9.60 -10.74 -4.60
CA PRO A 14 -8.32 -10.68 -5.29
C PRO A 14 -8.55 -10.47 -6.79
N TYR A 15 -7.86 -9.52 -7.38
CA TYR A 15 -7.88 -9.27 -8.81
C TYR A 15 -6.46 -9.05 -9.34
N SER A 16 -6.26 -9.37 -10.61
CA SER A 16 -5.03 -9.05 -11.31
C SER A 16 -5.12 -7.62 -11.85
N LEU A 17 -4.02 -6.86 -11.77
CA LEU A 17 -3.96 -5.53 -12.35
C LEU A 17 -4.17 -5.58 -13.87
N ASP A 18 -3.72 -6.66 -14.52
CA ASP A 18 -3.89 -6.88 -15.95
C ASP A 18 -5.35 -7.04 -16.32
N ASP A 19 -6.07 -7.88 -15.58
CA ASP A 19 -7.50 -8.12 -15.78
C ASP A 19 -8.30 -6.84 -15.54
N MET A 20 -7.92 -6.05 -14.53
CA MET A 20 -8.55 -4.76 -14.26
C MET A 20 -8.35 -3.77 -15.43
N ILE A 21 -7.12 -3.66 -15.95
CA ILE A 21 -6.82 -2.77 -17.08
C ILE A 21 -7.60 -3.22 -18.33
N GLN A 22 -7.63 -4.53 -18.58
CA GLN A 22 -8.38 -5.09 -19.70
C GLN A 22 -9.88 -4.77 -19.57
N TYR A 23 -10.48 -5.06 -18.43
CA TYR A 23 -11.89 -4.80 -18.15
C TYR A 23 -12.25 -3.30 -18.32
N LEU A 24 -11.43 -2.40 -17.78
CA LEU A 24 -11.64 -0.97 -17.94
C LEU A 24 -11.49 -0.52 -19.39
N THR A 25 -10.59 -1.15 -20.15
CA THR A 25 -10.41 -0.86 -21.59
C THR A 25 -11.63 -1.31 -22.39
N GLU A 26 -12.17 -2.48 -22.08
CA GLU A 26 -13.40 -2.99 -22.70
C GLU A 26 -14.58 -2.06 -22.43
N LEU A 27 -14.77 -1.60 -21.17
CA LEU A 27 -15.79 -0.65 -20.80
C LEU A 27 -15.61 0.73 -21.49
N ASP A 28 -14.37 1.21 -21.62
CA ASP A 28 -14.04 2.49 -22.25
C ASP A 28 -14.29 2.46 -23.76
N GLN A 29 -14.26 1.30 -24.38
CA GLN A 29 -14.50 1.08 -25.80
C GLN A 29 -15.87 0.47 -26.09
N GLU A 30 -16.67 0.20 -25.07
CA GLU A 30 -17.95 -0.48 -25.20
C GLU A 30 -18.89 0.25 -26.17
N ARG A 31 -19.52 -0.51 -27.06
CA ARG A 31 -20.61 -0.09 -27.91
C ARG A 31 -21.83 -0.93 -27.67
N VAL A 32 -22.97 -0.26 -27.55
CA VAL A 32 -24.26 -0.91 -27.28
C VAL A 32 -25.23 -0.73 -28.45
N PRO A 33 -26.15 -1.66 -28.70
CA PRO A 33 -27.16 -1.52 -29.73
C PRO A 33 -28.00 -0.26 -29.53
N GLY A 34 -28.22 0.49 -30.60
CA GLY A 34 -29.06 1.69 -30.62
C GLY A 34 -30.15 1.60 -31.72
N ALA A 35 -31.07 2.53 -31.73
CA ALA A 35 -32.21 2.53 -32.66
C ALA A 35 -31.83 2.66 -34.16
N ARG A 36 -30.63 3.15 -34.47
CA ARG A 36 -30.11 3.37 -35.83
C ARG A 36 -28.68 2.81 -36.01
N GLY A 37 -28.32 1.76 -35.29
CA GLY A 37 -26.96 1.17 -35.29
C GLY A 37 -26.34 1.18 -33.89
N GLU A 38 -25.05 0.90 -33.81
CA GLU A 38 -24.31 0.95 -32.56
C GLU A 38 -24.14 2.38 -32.04
N LYS A 39 -24.26 2.57 -30.75
CA LYS A 39 -23.95 3.82 -30.03
C LYS A 39 -22.90 3.54 -28.94
N ASN A 40 -22.23 4.60 -28.50
CA ASN A 40 -21.30 4.51 -27.40
C ASN A 40 -21.98 4.00 -26.12
N GLY A 41 -21.32 3.11 -25.41
CA GLY A 41 -21.74 2.64 -24.09
C GLY A 41 -21.71 3.77 -23.04
N PRO A 42 -22.26 3.54 -21.86
CA PRO A 42 -22.40 4.57 -20.81
C PRO A 42 -21.06 5.09 -20.29
N TYR A 43 -20.00 4.30 -20.39
CA TYR A 43 -18.65 4.64 -19.91
C TYR A 43 -17.64 4.94 -21.02
N HIS A 44 -18.09 4.97 -22.26
CA HIS A 44 -17.22 5.18 -23.42
C HIS A 44 -16.40 6.48 -23.31
N GLY A 45 -15.07 6.33 -23.38
CA GLY A 45 -14.10 7.45 -23.30
C GLY A 45 -13.88 8.03 -21.90
N GLN A 46 -14.52 7.50 -20.84
CA GLN A 46 -14.39 8.03 -19.49
C GLN A 46 -13.13 7.58 -18.78
N PHE A 47 -12.63 6.39 -19.10
CA PHE A 47 -11.47 5.77 -18.44
C PHE A 47 -10.17 5.94 -19.20
N THR A 48 -10.18 6.46 -20.42
CA THR A 48 -9.00 6.56 -21.30
C THR A 48 -7.78 7.16 -20.59
N ARG A 49 -7.94 8.31 -19.91
CA ARG A 49 -6.83 8.97 -19.19
C ARG A 49 -6.36 8.18 -17.98
N PHE A 50 -7.27 7.55 -17.27
CA PHE A 50 -6.94 6.72 -16.12
C PHE A 50 -6.13 5.50 -16.56
N ILE A 51 -6.59 4.78 -17.58
CA ILE A 51 -5.91 3.62 -18.15
C ILE A 51 -4.49 4.00 -18.61
N GLN A 52 -4.33 5.10 -19.35
CA GLN A 52 -3.02 5.58 -19.80
C GLN A 52 -2.07 5.86 -18.65
N ARG A 53 -2.55 6.50 -17.56
CA ARG A 53 -1.73 6.77 -16.38
C ARG A 53 -1.32 5.49 -15.67
N LEU A 54 -2.25 4.54 -15.53
CA LEU A 54 -2.01 3.26 -14.88
C LEU A 54 -1.00 2.43 -15.66
N GLU A 55 -1.14 2.34 -17.00
CA GLU A 55 -0.17 1.69 -17.88
C GLU A 55 1.21 2.35 -17.84
N THR A 56 1.27 3.67 -17.78
CA THR A 56 2.54 4.41 -17.67
C THR A 56 3.25 4.04 -16.37
N LYS A 57 2.53 4.04 -15.25
CA LYS A 57 3.07 3.62 -13.95
C LYS A 57 3.51 2.16 -13.96
N ARG A 58 2.72 1.28 -14.56
CA ARG A 58 3.06 -0.15 -14.69
C ARG A 58 4.33 -0.40 -15.51
N LYS A 59 4.57 0.39 -16.55
CA LYS A 59 5.76 0.29 -17.42
C LYS A 59 7.00 0.96 -16.81
N ASP A 60 6.86 1.72 -15.73
CA ASP A 60 7.99 2.35 -15.04
C ASP A 60 8.84 1.28 -14.35
N LYS A 61 10.10 1.14 -14.77
CA LYS A 61 11.03 0.16 -14.21
C LYS A 61 11.26 0.32 -12.71
N ARG A 62 11.17 1.54 -12.20
CA ARG A 62 11.33 1.86 -10.77
C ARG A 62 10.19 1.29 -9.93
N LEU A 63 9.02 1.07 -10.54
CA LEU A 63 7.84 0.49 -9.89
C LEU A 63 7.70 -1.02 -10.14
N ASN A 64 8.62 -1.62 -10.87
CA ASN A 64 8.55 -3.02 -11.26
C ASN A 64 8.45 -3.97 -10.05
N PHE A 65 9.05 -3.61 -8.92
CA PHE A 65 8.97 -4.39 -7.68
C PHE A 65 7.52 -4.55 -7.16
N MET A 66 6.62 -3.59 -7.46
CA MET A 66 5.21 -3.64 -7.09
C MET A 66 4.40 -4.57 -8.01
N PHE A 67 4.79 -4.70 -9.27
CA PHE A 67 3.96 -5.34 -10.31
C PHE A 67 4.50 -6.67 -10.80
N SER A 68 5.82 -6.90 -10.73
CA SER A 68 6.49 -8.05 -11.35
C SER A 68 6.13 -9.43 -10.78
N ASN A 69 5.57 -9.50 -9.58
CA ASN A 69 5.28 -10.75 -8.88
C ASN A 69 3.85 -10.80 -8.30
N ALA A 70 2.92 -10.05 -8.87
CA ALA A 70 1.57 -9.91 -8.34
C ALA A 70 0.88 -11.27 -8.03
N GLY A 71 0.99 -12.26 -8.90
CA GLY A 71 0.40 -13.58 -8.68
C GLY A 71 0.98 -14.35 -7.48
N ARG A 72 2.26 -14.13 -7.11
CA ARG A 72 2.88 -14.73 -5.91
C ARG A 72 2.56 -13.95 -4.65
N LEU A 73 2.26 -12.66 -4.77
CA LEU A 73 2.02 -11.76 -3.64
C LEU A 73 0.59 -11.87 -3.10
N LEU A 74 -0.34 -12.39 -3.88
CA LEU A 74 -1.75 -12.53 -3.54
C LEU A 74 -2.06 -13.75 -2.65
N THR A 75 -1.06 -14.37 -2.02
CA THR A 75 -1.25 -15.50 -1.12
C THR A 75 -1.10 -15.10 0.34
N TYR A 76 -1.91 -15.69 1.23
CA TYR A 76 -1.75 -15.54 2.68
C TYR A 76 -0.34 -15.90 3.16
N GLU A 77 0.29 -16.88 2.52
CA GLU A 77 1.66 -17.31 2.82
C GLU A 77 2.67 -16.19 2.53
N CYS A 78 2.49 -15.43 1.46
CA CYS A 78 3.37 -14.29 1.16
C CYS A 78 3.25 -13.20 2.22
N MET A 79 2.04 -12.88 2.65
CA MET A 79 1.79 -11.88 3.70
C MET A 79 2.38 -12.32 5.03
N SER A 80 2.21 -13.58 5.41
CA SER A 80 2.84 -14.16 6.58
C SER A 80 4.37 -14.08 6.54
N LYS A 81 4.98 -14.45 5.41
CA LYS A 81 6.43 -14.33 5.20
C LYS A 81 6.92 -12.88 5.28
N LEU A 82 6.16 -11.93 4.73
CA LEU A 82 6.48 -10.51 4.82
C LEU A 82 6.46 -10.02 6.28
N CYS A 83 5.40 -10.34 7.03
CA CYS A 83 5.28 -10.00 8.43
C CYS A 83 6.44 -10.61 9.25
N CYS A 84 6.78 -11.88 9.05
CA CYS A 84 7.92 -12.52 9.69
C CYS A 84 9.24 -11.80 9.32
N LYS A 85 9.45 -11.46 8.06
CA LYS A 85 10.63 -10.71 7.62
C LYS A 85 10.75 -9.34 8.28
N LEU A 86 9.66 -8.63 8.45
CA LEU A 86 9.63 -7.30 9.06
C LEU A 86 9.82 -7.35 10.58
N MET A 87 9.22 -8.32 11.25
CA MET A 87 9.01 -8.26 12.70
C MET A 87 9.82 -9.29 13.50
N MET A 88 10.16 -10.44 12.90
CA MET A 88 10.90 -11.46 13.61
C MET A 88 12.42 -11.20 13.58
N PRO A 89 13.16 -11.49 14.66
CA PRO A 89 14.62 -11.40 14.64
C PRO A 89 15.22 -12.35 13.60
N ALA A 90 16.43 -12.06 13.13
CA ALA A 90 17.16 -12.99 12.27
C ALA A 90 17.43 -14.31 13.01
N LYS A 91 17.42 -15.45 12.28
CA LYS A 91 17.55 -16.80 12.85
C LYS A 91 18.80 -17.01 13.68
N ASP A 92 19.85 -16.21 13.50
CA ASP A 92 21.16 -16.37 14.13
C ASP A 92 21.29 -15.63 15.46
N GLY A 93 20.20 -15.16 16.06
CA GLY A 93 20.19 -14.52 17.38
C GLY A 93 20.89 -13.14 17.41
N TYR A 94 21.40 -12.67 16.30
CA TYR A 94 22.05 -11.38 16.18
C TYR A 94 21.08 -10.32 15.68
N SER A 95 20.95 -9.26 16.47
CA SER A 95 20.33 -7.99 16.14
C SER A 95 18.84 -8.03 15.75
N GLY A 96 18.00 -7.49 16.60
CA GLY A 96 16.62 -7.11 16.27
C GLY A 96 16.50 -5.89 15.35
N VAL A 97 17.61 -5.41 14.75
CA VAL A 97 17.59 -4.24 13.84
C VAL A 97 17.35 -4.69 12.41
N LYS A 98 16.36 -4.08 11.77
CA LYS A 98 16.05 -4.24 10.34
C LYS A 98 16.19 -2.90 9.65
N ILE A 99 16.94 -2.87 8.58
CA ILE A 99 17.13 -1.68 7.74
C ILE A 99 16.34 -1.90 6.45
N ILE A 100 15.48 -0.94 6.12
CA ILE A 100 14.74 -0.90 4.87
C ILE A 100 15.22 0.32 4.11
N ASP A 101 15.88 0.07 2.99
CA ASP A 101 16.41 1.12 2.13
C ASP A 101 15.38 1.49 1.06
N PHE A 102 15.05 2.77 0.97
CA PHE A 102 14.10 3.32 0.01
C PHE A 102 14.76 4.23 -1.04
N SER A 103 16.07 4.23 -1.15
CA SER A 103 16.82 5.13 -2.04
C SER A 103 16.41 5.03 -3.51
N GLU A 104 15.94 3.86 -3.96
CA GLU A 104 15.47 3.64 -5.33
C GLU A 104 13.95 3.87 -5.51
N VAL A 105 13.22 4.16 -4.43
CA VAL A 105 11.77 4.38 -4.50
C VAL A 105 11.49 5.82 -4.96
N PRO A 106 10.66 6.02 -6.00
CA PRO A 106 10.28 7.36 -6.42
C PRO A 106 9.59 8.16 -5.31
N SER A 107 9.94 9.44 -5.19
CA SER A 107 9.44 10.31 -4.13
C SER A 107 7.92 10.48 -4.12
N ASP A 108 7.26 10.35 -5.27
CA ASP A 108 5.81 10.47 -5.41
C ASP A 108 5.02 9.30 -4.81
N ILE A 109 5.67 8.15 -4.57
CA ILE A 109 5.06 6.97 -3.94
C ILE A 109 5.72 6.60 -2.61
N LEU A 110 6.83 7.22 -2.25
CA LEU A 110 7.56 6.94 -1.02
C LEU A 110 6.68 7.06 0.24
N PRO A 111 5.88 8.13 0.42
CA PRO A 111 5.00 8.25 1.58
C PRO A 111 4.03 7.08 1.70
N LEU A 112 3.46 6.63 0.57
CA LEU A 112 2.55 5.49 0.54
C LEU A 112 3.22 4.19 0.98
N ILE A 113 4.40 3.87 0.42
CA ILE A 113 5.13 2.63 0.73
C ILE A 113 5.53 2.59 2.21
N VAL A 114 6.11 3.69 2.71
CA VAL A 114 6.55 3.76 4.11
C VAL A 114 5.36 3.64 5.07
N SER A 115 4.25 4.32 4.78
CA SER A 115 3.05 4.24 5.60
C SER A 115 2.41 2.84 5.59
N LEU A 116 2.42 2.15 4.44
CA LEU A 116 1.93 0.76 4.36
C LEU A 116 2.76 -0.18 5.23
N ILE A 117 4.10 -0.05 5.22
CA ILE A 117 4.98 -0.87 6.07
C ILE A 117 4.73 -0.57 7.55
N ALA A 118 4.67 0.71 7.93
CA ALA A 118 4.36 1.13 9.30
C ALA A 118 2.99 0.61 9.75
N ARG A 119 1.98 0.67 8.87
CA ARG A 119 0.64 0.16 9.11
C ARG A 119 0.63 -1.37 9.30
N VAL A 120 1.37 -2.13 8.50
CA VAL A 120 1.48 -3.59 8.66
C VAL A 120 2.06 -3.92 10.02
N VAL A 121 3.20 -3.30 10.39
CA VAL A 121 3.83 -3.51 11.70
C VAL A 121 2.88 -3.18 12.84
N PHE A 122 2.21 -2.03 12.78
CA PHE A 122 1.27 -1.60 13.80
C PHE A 122 0.05 -2.54 13.90
N SER A 123 -0.54 -2.94 12.78
CA SER A 123 -1.70 -3.82 12.75
C SER A 123 -1.39 -5.22 13.30
N VAL A 124 -0.24 -5.79 12.97
CA VAL A 124 0.19 -7.08 13.52
C VAL A 124 0.36 -6.98 15.04
N GLN A 125 1.01 -5.94 15.53
CA GLN A 125 1.14 -5.71 16.98
C GLN A 125 -0.21 -5.49 17.66
N GLN A 126 -1.13 -4.81 17.01
CA GLN A 126 -2.47 -4.59 17.54
C GLN A 126 -3.27 -5.89 17.68
N TRP A 127 -3.13 -6.81 16.72
CA TRP A 127 -3.84 -8.09 16.69
C TRP A 127 -3.16 -9.18 17.50
N SER A 128 -1.86 -9.05 17.78
CA SER A 128 -1.10 -10.02 18.59
C SER A 128 -1.58 -9.99 20.04
N GLN A 129 -1.56 -11.16 20.68
CA GLN A 129 -1.84 -11.29 22.11
C GLN A 129 -0.74 -10.61 22.95
N ASN A 130 -1.11 -10.11 24.13
CA ASN A 130 -0.18 -9.34 24.97
C ASN A 130 1.12 -10.10 25.34
N ASN A 131 1.04 -11.43 25.48
CA ASN A 131 2.18 -12.28 25.79
C ASN A 131 3.06 -12.62 24.59
N GLU A 132 2.62 -12.31 23.38
CA GLU A 132 3.34 -12.57 22.13
C GLU A 132 3.94 -11.29 21.54
N ARG A 133 3.62 -10.12 22.12
CA ARG A 133 4.11 -8.82 21.64
C ARG A 133 5.56 -8.63 22.03
N HIS A 134 6.36 -8.30 21.03
CA HIS A 134 7.72 -7.82 21.22
C HIS A 134 7.75 -6.32 20.92
N PRO A 135 8.30 -5.47 21.81
CA PRO A 135 8.39 -4.05 21.55
C PRO A 135 9.17 -3.77 20.26
N ILE A 136 8.61 -2.90 19.41
CA ILE A 136 9.21 -2.49 18.14
C ILE A 136 9.36 -0.97 18.15
N ALA A 137 10.54 -0.47 17.80
CA ALA A 137 10.77 0.93 17.53
C ALA A 137 10.98 1.15 16.02
N ILE A 138 10.16 1.99 15.42
CA ILE A 138 10.26 2.39 14.03
C ILE A 138 11.05 3.70 13.98
N PHE A 139 12.26 3.64 13.40
CA PHE A 139 13.11 4.79 13.18
C PHE A 139 12.86 5.32 11.76
N CYS A 140 12.36 6.54 11.70
CA CYS A 140 12.04 7.23 10.45
C CYS A 140 13.11 8.27 10.17
N ASP A 141 14.12 7.90 9.40
CA ASP A 141 15.18 8.84 8.97
C ASP A 141 14.70 9.68 7.78
N GLU A 142 15.14 10.95 7.72
CA GLU A 142 14.66 11.96 6.75
C GLU A 142 13.11 12.03 6.66
N ALA A 143 12.47 12.00 7.81
CA ALA A 143 11.01 11.87 7.93
C ALA A 143 10.20 12.91 7.16
N HIS A 144 10.77 14.10 6.88
CA HIS A 144 10.12 15.14 6.07
C HIS A 144 9.77 14.68 4.65
N LEU A 145 10.41 13.61 4.15
CA LEU A 145 10.13 13.07 2.82
C LEU A 145 8.82 12.27 2.77
N TYR A 146 8.32 11.77 3.90
CA TYR A 146 7.14 10.90 3.92
C TYR A 146 6.18 11.11 5.12
N ILE A 147 6.52 12.05 6.01
CA ILE A 147 5.64 12.56 7.08
C ILE A 147 5.64 14.10 7.00
N PRO A 148 5.20 14.69 5.88
CA PRO A 148 5.26 16.15 5.70
C PRO A 148 4.24 16.87 6.57
N ALA A 149 4.60 18.08 7.07
CA ALA A 149 3.73 18.93 7.90
C ALA A 149 2.50 19.45 7.13
N HIS A 150 2.64 19.65 5.82
CA HIS A 150 1.57 20.15 4.97
C HIS A 150 1.43 19.27 3.74
N THR A 151 0.21 18.82 3.49
CA THR A 151 -0.11 17.97 2.34
C THR A 151 -1.03 18.71 1.38
N GLU A 152 -0.64 18.78 0.11
CA GLU A 152 -1.50 19.29 -0.96
C GLU A 152 -2.28 18.16 -1.66
N LYS A 153 -2.06 16.89 -1.27
CA LYS A 153 -2.57 15.71 -1.98
C LYS A 153 -3.21 14.71 -1.03
N SER A 154 -4.34 14.15 -1.45
CA SER A 154 -5.10 13.14 -0.70
C SER A 154 -4.34 11.84 -0.36
N ILE A 155 -3.28 11.52 -1.08
CA ILE A 155 -2.45 10.32 -0.82
C ILE A 155 -1.58 10.53 0.42
N ASP A 156 -1.06 11.74 0.59
CA ASP A 156 -0.24 12.11 1.74
C ASP A 156 -1.08 12.09 3.01
N ASP A 157 -2.35 12.53 2.96
CA ASP A 157 -3.27 12.46 4.09
C ASP A 157 -3.46 11.03 4.62
N ALA A 158 -3.61 10.05 3.72
CA ALA A 158 -3.77 8.65 4.11
C ALA A 158 -2.50 8.07 4.77
N SER A 159 -1.31 8.55 4.37
CA SER A 159 -0.05 8.16 4.99
C SER A 159 0.11 8.76 6.37
N LEU A 160 -0.21 10.04 6.54
CA LEU A 160 -0.14 10.74 7.83
C LEU A 160 -1.02 10.12 8.90
N VAL A 161 -2.25 9.72 8.56
CA VAL A 161 -3.18 9.05 9.49
C VAL A 161 -2.53 7.83 10.17
N THR A 162 -1.71 7.08 9.43
CA THR A 162 -1.00 5.91 9.99
C THR A 162 0.01 6.34 11.05
N PHE A 163 0.85 7.32 10.77
CA PHE A 163 1.86 7.80 11.71
C PHE A 163 1.26 8.50 12.91
N GLU A 164 0.23 9.31 12.72
CA GLU A 164 -0.53 9.90 13.82
C GLU A 164 -1.13 8.83 14.75
N ARG A 165 -1.69 7.78 14.18
CA ARG A 165 -2.25 6.68 14.96
C ARG A 165 -1.18 5.95 15.75
N ILE A 166 -0.02 5.67 15.16
CA ILE A 166 1.11 5.07 15.86
C ILE A 166 1.61 5.99 16.97
N SER A 167 1.72 7.29 16.74
CA SER A 167 2.11 8.27 17.73
C SER A 167 1.15 8.32 18.93
N LYS A 168 -0.16 8.27 18.68
CA LYS A 168 -1.20 8.35 19.72
C LYS A 168 -1.39 7.03 20.47
N GLU A 169 -1.36 5.91 19.80
CA GLU A 169 -1.77 4.60 20.33
C GLU A 169 -0.64 3.57 20.41
N GLY A 170 0.50 3.80 19.74
CA GLY A 170 1.56 2.81 19.56
C GLY A 170 2.06 2.21 20.87
N ARG A 171 2.22 3.04 21.92
CA ARG A 171 2.66 2.59 23.24
C ARG A 171 1.79 1.46 23.81
N LYS A 172 0.48 1.50 23.57
CA LYS A 172 -0.46 0.46 24.04
C LYS A 172 -0.18 -0.91 23.41
N TYR A 173 0.35 -0.90 22.18
CA TYR A 173 0.62 -2.12 21.40
C TYR A 173 2.11 -2.43 21.30
N GLY A 174 2.97 -1.73 22.05
CA GLY A 174 4.40 -1.94 22.05
C GLY A 174 5.10 -1.41 20.79
N VAL A 175 4.51 -0.42 20.11
CA VAL A 175 5.14 0.23 18.94
C VAL A 175 5.54 1.65 19.32
N GLY A 176 6.85 1.94 19.20
CA GLY A 176 7.43 3.28 19.33
C GLY A 176 7.76 3.88 17.97
N LEU A 177 7.60 5.19 17.84
CA LEU A 177 8.00 5.94 16.65
C LEU A 177 9.12 6.90 17.01
N VAL A 178 10.22 6.86 16.27
CA VAL A 178 11.35 7.78 16.38
C VAL A 178 11.48 8.51 15.04
N VAL A 179 11.28 9.82 15.09
CA VAL A 179 11.31 10.68 13.90
C VAL A 179 12.62 11.44 13.87
N ILE A 180 13.38 11.31 12.79
CA ILE A 180 14.66 11.96 12.56
C ILE A 180 14.53 12.80 11.30
N SER A 181 14.86 14.09 11.39
CA SER A 181 14.80 14.99 10.25
C SER A 181 15.78 16.16 10.41
N GLN A 182 16.40 16.54 9.31
CA GLN A 182 17.18 17.79 9.23
C GLN A 182 16.28 19.03 9.06
N ARG A 183 14.99 18.80 8.76
CA ARG A 183 13.99 19.86 8.54
C ARG A 183 12.77 19.67 9.46
N PRO A 184 12.92 19.91 10.77
CA PRO A 184 11.86 19.63 11.73
C PRO A 184 10.58 20.45 11.49
N SER A 185 10.68 21.64 10.86
CA SER A 185 9.51 22.45 10.50
C SER A 185 8.69 21.89 9.33
N GLU A 186 9.24 20.91 8.58
CA GLU A 186 8.57 20.25 7.47
C GLU A 186 7.97 18.89 7.86
N VAL A 187 8.07 18.49 9.12
CA VAL A 187 7.50 17.24 9.66
C VAL A 187 6.25 17.52 10.46
N ASN A 188 5.19 16.70 10.23
CA ASN A 188 3.90 16.79 10.94
C ASN A 188 4.00 16.29 12.39
#